data_dc94fc79123f8b8a2c65ea63ecb02827
#
_entry.id   dc94fc79123f8b8a2c65ea63ecb02827
#
_cell.length_a   1.000
_cell.length_b   1.000
_cell.length_c   1.000
_cell.angle_alpha   90.00
_cell.angle_beta   90.00
_cell.angle_gamma   90.00
#
_symmetry.space_group_name_H-M   'P 1'
#
loop_
_entity.id
_entity.type
_entity.pdbx_description
1 polymer ?
#
loop_
_entity_poly.entity_id
_entity_poly.type
_entity_poly.pdbx_seq_one_letter_code
_entity_poly.pdbx_strand_id
1 'polypeptide(L)'
;MQEDTHAPHDDVEGPPVARLKCDGTGVVHTAIGAVAVFMVADAVFAIDDACIRCGTSLCDGSVHRIVVTCAGCGWRYDIATGQVKNVPALRAHVYDVSVVDGHVRVSSTPAAWRPL
;
A
#
# COMPACT_ATOMS: atom_id res chain seq x y z
N MET A 1 4.10 30.43 0.29
CA MET A 1 3.92 30.13 -0.06
C MET A 1 3.32 29.37 -0.43
N GLN A 2 3.35 29.11 -0.26
CA GLN A 2 3.02 28.59 -0.61
C GLN A 2 2.53 27.85 -0.99
N GLU A 3 2.69 27.66 -0.97
CA GLU A 3 2.35 27.08 -1.36
C GLU A 3 1.87 26.17 -1.75
N ASP A 4 2.03 26.04 -1.57
CA ASP A 4 1.66 25.26 -2.01
C ASP A 4 0.99 24.37 -1.88
N THR A 5 0.93 24.19 -1.81
CA THR A 5 0.22 23.67 -1.83
C THR A 5 -0.39 22.53 -2.03
N HIS A 6 0.04 22.31 -1.66
CA HIS A 6 -1.01 21.48 -2.13
C HIS A 6 -0.70 19.99 -1.97
N ALA A 7 -0.83 19.10 -3.00
CA ALA A 7 -0.62 17.66 -2.92
C ALA A 7 0.44 17.19 -1.92
N PRO A 8 1.59 17.87 -1.82
CA PRO A 8 2.63 17.43 -0.87
C PRO A 8 2.16 17.34 0.58
N HIS A 9 1.10 18.08 0.92
CA HIS A 9 0.60 18.07 2.30
C HIS A 9 -0.05 16.74 2.67
N ASP A 10 -0.47 15.97 1.68
CA ASP A 10 -1.14 14.69 1.91
C ASP A 10 -0.18 13.52 1.88
N ASP A 11 1.08 13.76 1.52
CA ASP A 11 2.05 12.70 1.39
C ASP A 11 2.73 12.42 2.71
N VAL A 12 2.95 11.14 2.98
CA VAL A 12 3.68 10.69 4.14
C VAL A 12 4.94 9.98 3.67
N GLU A 13 6.07 10.35 4.25
CA GLU A 13 7.34 9.72 3.91
C GLU A 13 7.39 8.30 4.47
N GLY A 14 7.76 7.34 3.63
CA GLY A 14 7.90 5.96 4.01
C GLY A 14 9.35 5.53 4.02
N PRO A 15 9.60 4.22 3.96
CA PRO A 15 10.96 3.68 4.03
C PRO A 15 11.78 4.03 2.81
N PRO A 16 13.12 3.96 2.93
CA PRO A 16 13.99 4.08 1.75
C PRO A 16 13.70 2.97 0.76
N VAL A 17 13.77 3.29 -0.52
CA VAL A 17 13.58 2.29 -1.59
C VAL A 17 14.56 1.14 -1.43
N ALA A 18 15.79 1.43 -0.99
CA ALA A 18 16.79 0.38 -0.79
C ALA A 18 16.33 -0.67 0.22
N ARG A 19 15.61 -0.25 1.26
CA ARG A 19 15.07 -1.18 2.25
C ARG A 19 13.97 -2.03 1.64
N LEU A 20 13.09 -1.41 0.84
CA LEU A 20 12.03 -2.16 0.19
C LEU A 20 12.58 -3.20 -0.78
N LYS A 21 13.70 -2.91 -1.43
CA LYS A 21 14.33 -3.90 -2.31
C LYS A 21 14.82 -5.11 -1.54
N CYS A 22 15.23 -4.92 -0.28
CA CYS A 22 15.67 -6.03 0.56
C CYS A 22 14.50 -6.78 1.17
N ASP A 23 13.56 -6.04 1.78
CA ASP A 23 12.49 -6.63 2.58
C ASP A 23 11.24 -6.94 1.77
N GLY A 24 11.03 -6.24 0.67
CA GLY A 24 9.86 -6.39 -0.18
C GLY A 24 8.62 -5.67 0.33
N THR A 25 8.53 -5.40 1.63
CA THR A 25 7.36 -4.80 2.24
C THR A 25 7.75 -3.79 3.31
N GLY A 26 6.80 -2.92 3.63
CA GLY A 26 6.96 -1.98 4.73
C GLY A 26 5.61 -1.41 5.12
N VAL A 27 5.56 -0.66 6.22
CA VAL A 27 4.33 -0.02 6.68
C VAL A 27 4.58 1.48 6.82
N VAL A 28 3.61 2.26 6.37
CA VAL A 28 3.61 3.72 6.54
C VAL A 28 2.37 4.08 7.34
N HIS A 29 2.55 4.83 8.42
CA HIS A 29 1.43 5.27 9.24
C HIS A 29 0.96 6.65 8.78
N THR A 30 -0.29 6.72 8.34
CA THR A 30 -0.89 7.98 7.90
C THR A 30 -1.96 8.43 8.89
N ALA A 31 -2.52 9.62 8.66
CA ALA A 31 -3.58 10.16 9.50
C ALA A 31 -4.82 9.28 9.51
N ILE A 32 -5.04 8.49 8.46
CA ILE A 32 -6.23 7.65 8.35
C ILE A 32 -5.94 6.17 8.64
N GLY A 33 -4.70 5.82 8.98
CA GLY A 33 -4.36 4.47 9.36
C GLY A 33 -3.07 3.98 8.74
N ALA A 34 -2.78 2.71 8.96
CA ALA A 34 -1.56 2.10 8.44
C ALA A 34 -1.75 1.69 6.98
N VAL A 35 -0.73 1.95 6.18
CA VAL A 35 -0.69 1.60 4.76
C VAL A 35 0.47 0.64 4.54
N ALA A 36 0.18 -0.50 3.92
CA ALA A 36 1.21 -1.47 3.56
C ALA A 36 1.81 -1.07 2.21
N VAL A 37 3.13 -1.07 2.14
CA VAL A 37 3.87 -0.73 0.92
C VAL A 37 4.60 -1.96 0.45
N PHE A 38 4.48 -2.28 -0.84
CA PHE A 38 5.08 -3.46 -1.43
C PHE A 38 5.93 -3.07 -2.63
N MET A 39 7.09 -3.70 -2.77
CA MET A 39 7.86 -3.60 -4.00
C MET A 39 7.76 -4.92 -4.76
N VAL A 40 7.21 -4.86 -5.97
CA VAL A 40 7.02 -6.02 -6.82
C VAL A 40 7.56 -5.67 -8.19
N ALA A 41 8.55 -6.43 -8.67
CA ALA A 41 9.15 -6.23 -9.99
C ALA A 41 9.57 -4.77 -10.22
N ASP A 42 10.24 -4.18 -9.23
CA ASP A 42 10.75 -2.80 -9.26
C ASP A 42 9.67 -1.72 -9.24
N ALA A 43 8.41 -2.09 -9.10
CA ALA A 43 7.32 -1.13 -8.92
C ALA A 43 6.89 -1.11 -7.45
N VAL A 44 6.45 0.05 -6.98
CA VAL A 44 6.02 0.23 -5.60
C VAL A 44 4.52 0.42 -5.57
N PHE A 45 3.86 -0.30 -4.68
CA PHE A 45 2.41 -0.25 -4.50
C PHE A 45 2.07 -0.01 -3.04
N ALA A 46 0.92 0.58 -2.79
CA ALA A 46 0.46 0.83 -1.42
C ALA A 46 -1.03 0.54 -1.32
N ILE A 47 -1.40 -0.27 -0.32
CA ILE A 47 -2.80 -0.58 -0.01
C ILE A 47 -2.99 -0.52 1.49
N ASP A 48 -4.24 -0.50 1.95
CA ASP A 48 -4.53 -0.58 3.38
C ASP A 48 -3.78 -1.75 3.99
N ASP A 49 -3.17 -1.54 5.14
CA ASP A 49 -2.42 -2.60 5.80
C ASP A 49 -3.33 -3.60 6.53
N ALA A 50 -4.42 -3.13 7.11
CA ALA A 50 -5.30 -4.02 7.88
C ALA A 50 -6.16 -4.87 6.96
N CYS A 51 -6.09 -6.20 7.13
CA CYS A 51 -6.96 -7.10 6.40
C CYS A 51 -8.42 -6.79 6.71
N ILE A 52 -9.25 -6.70 5.68
CA ILE A 52 -10.68 -6.38 5.83
C ILE A 52 -11.37 -7.41 6.72
N ARG A 53 -10.96 -8.67 6.63
CA ARG A 53 -11.63 -9.74 7.35
C ARG A 53 -11.17 -9.89 8.80
N CYS A 54 -9.85 -9.89 9.03
CA CYS A 54 -9.34 -10.24 10.34
C CYS A 54 -8.48 -9.16 10.99
N GLY A 55 -8.16 -8.08 10.28
CA GLY A 55 -7.39 -6.99 10.84
C GLY A 55 -5.88 -7.21 10.88
N THR A 56 -5.40 -8.39 10.51
CA THR A 56 -3.97 -8.68 10.51
C THR A 56 -3.25 -7.78 9.49
N SER A 57 -2.03 -7.38 9.81
CA SER A 57 -1.22 -6.55 8.94
C SER A 57 -0.88 -7.31 7.65
N LEU A 58 -1.26 -6.73 6.50
CA LEU A 58 -0.98 -7.35 5.21
C LEU A 58 0.52 -7.32 4.88
N CYS A 59 1.27 -6.39 5.47
CA CYS A 59 2.71 -6.36 5.22
C CYS A 59 3.42 -7.60 5.76
N ASP A 60 2.81 -8.32 6.69
CA ASP A 60 3.34 -9.58 7.22
C ASP A 60 2.93 -10.79 6.39
N GLY A 61 2.14 -10.58 5.35
CA GLY A 61 1.66 -11.66 4.51
C GLY A 61 2.70 -12.15 3.51
N SER A 62 2.36 -13.23 2.83
CA SER A 62 3.22 -13.80 1.79
C SER A 62 2.89 -13.16 0.45
N VAL A 63 3.91 -12.64 -0.23
CA VAL A 63 3.72 -12.02 -1.54
C VAL A 63 4.18 -12.98 -2.62
N HIS A 64 3.30 -13.21 -3.60
CA HIS A 64 3.63 -13.96 -4.79
C HIS A 64 3.14 -13.17 -6.00
N ARG A 65 4.08 -12.67 -6.78
CA ARG A 65 3.79 -11.78 -7.89
C ARG A 65 3.05 -10.55 -7.37
N ILE A 66 1.84 -10.27 -7.86
CA ILE A 66 1.07 -9.10 -7.48
C ILE A 66 0.00 -9.42 -6.43
N VAL A 67 0.12 -10.57 -5.76
CA VAL A 67 -0.87 -11.01 -4.77
C VAL A 67 -0.22 -11.18 -3.41
N VAL A 68 -0.84 -10.60 -2.38
CA VAL A 68 -0.44 -10.84 -1.00
C VAL A 68 -1.50 -11.71 -0.32
N THR A 69 -1.02 -12.71 0.44
CA THR A 69 -1.89 -13.59 1.21
C THR A 69 -1.81 -13.18 2.68
N CYS A 70 -2.95 -12.87 3.28
CA CYS A 70 -3.02 -12.46 4.67
C CYS A 70 -2.51 -13.60 5.58
N ALA A 71 -1.57 -13.27 6.46
CA ALA A 71 -1.00 -14.26 7.37
C ALA A 71 -2.00 -14.75 8.41
N GLY A 72 -3.02 -13.94 8.72
CA GLY A 72 -3.99 -14.28 9.75
C GLY A 72 -5.14 -15.16 9.27
N CYS A 73 -5.66 -14.94 8.07
CA CYS A 73 -6.86 -15.65 7.63
C CYS A 73 -6.76 -16.24 6.23
N GLY A 74 -5.67 -16.00 5.52
CA GLY A 74 -5.48 -16.57 4.19
C GLY A 74 -6.17 -15.86 3.04
N TRP A 75 -6.88 -14.77 3.29
CA TRP A 75 -7.45 -14.00 2.18
C TRP A 75 -6.33 -13.44 1.32
N ARG A 76 -6.58 -13.38 0.02
CA ARG A 76 -5.59 -12.90 -0.95
C ARG A 76 -6.07 -11.60 -1.56
N TYR A 77 -5.12 -10.68 -1.71
CA TYR A 77 -5.39 -9.34 -2.23
C TYR A 77 -4.53 -9.07 -3.45
N ASP A 78 -5.14 -8.48 -4.47
CA ASP A 78 -4.37 -7.92 -5.59
C ASP A 78 -3.72 -6.63 -5.09
N ILE A 79 -2.40 -6.58 -5.10
CA ILE A 79 -1.65 -5.45 -4.53
C ILE A 79 -1.85 -4.18 -5.36
N ALA A 80 -2.06 -4.31 -6.67
CA ALA A 80 -2.20 -3.15 -7.54
C ALA A 80 -3.58 -2.52 -7.47
N THR A 81 -4.63 -3.32 -7.24
CA THR A 81 -6.01 -2.82 -7.27
C THR A 81 -6.70 -2.85 -5.92
N GLY A 82 -6.15 -3.60 -4.95
CA GLY A 82 -6.78 -3.80 -3.65
C GLY A 82 -7.87 -4.85 -3.64
N GLN A 83 -8.20 -5.43 -4.79
CA GLN A 83 -9.30 -6.40 -4.85
C GLN A 83 -9.02 -7.63 -4.02
N VAL A 84 -10.03 -8.06 -3.24
CA VAL A 84 -9.97 -9.31 -2.50
C VAL A 84 -10.27 -10.44 -3.47
N LYS A 85 -9.28 -11.33 -3.70
CA LYS A 85 -9.46 -12.41 -4.69
C LYS A 85 -10.54 -13.39 -4.26
N ASN A 86 -10.69 -13.60 -2.96
CA ASN A 86 -11.67 -14.52 -2.41
C ASN A 86 -13.10 -13.97 -2.50
N VAL A 87 -13.23 -12.64 -2.45
CA VAL A 87 -14.53 -11.96 -2.53
C VAL A 87 -14.36 -10.74 -3.43
N PRO A 88 -14.45 -10.92 -4.76
CA PRO A 88 -14.09 -9.85 -5.70
C PRO A 88 -14.89 -8.55 -5.57
N ALA A 89 -16.01 -8.56 -4.86
CA ALA A 89 -16.79 -7.36 -4.61
C ALA A 89 -16.14 -6.45 -3.57
N LEU A 90 -15.18 -6.97 -2.78
CA LEU A 90 -14.51 -6.19 -1.75
C LEU A 90 -13.16 -5.70 -2.25
N ARG A 91 -12.76 -4.52 -1.77
CA ARG A 91 -11.47 -3.92 -2.10
C ARG A 91 -10.87 -3.23 -0.89
N ALA A 92 -9.57 -3.40 -0.70
CA ALA A 92 -8.82 -2.53 0.16
C ALA A 92 -8.58 -1.23 -0.60
N HIS A 93 -8.43 -0.11 0.12
CA HIS A 93 -8.06 1.14 -0.53
C HIS A 93 -6.63 1.04 -1.05
N VAL A 94 -6.39 1.62 -2.22
CA VAL A 94 -5.05 1.76 -2.76
C VAL A 94 -4.64 3.23 -2.67
N TYR A 95 -3.34 3.47 -2.61
CA TYR A 95 -2.79 4.81 -2.40
C TYR A 95 -1.77 5.11 -3.48
N ASP A 96 -1.74 6.37 -3.91
CA ASP A 96 -0.71 6.81 -4.85
C ASP A 96 0.64 6.83 -4.16
N VAL A 97 1.64 6.38 -4.89
CA VAL A 97 3.01 6.25 -4.38
C VAL A 97 3.95 6.98 -5.33
N SER A 98 4.90 7.69 -4.76
CA SER A 98 5.99 8.27 -5.52
C SER A 98 7.30 8.00 -4.77
N VAL A 99 8.43 8.22 -5.45
CA VAL A 99 9.74 8.10 -4.83
C VAL A 99 10.43 9.45 -4.93
N VAL A 100 10.80 10.00 -3.78
CA VAL A 100 11.46 11.30 -3.69
C VAL A 100 12.71 11.14 -2.85
N ASP A 101 13.86 11.50 -3.42
CA ASP A 101 15.15 11.42 -2.72
C ASP A 101 15.41 10.04 -2.14
N GLY A 102 15.05 9.00 -2.88
CA GLY A 102 15.30 7.62 -2.48
C GLY A 102 14.34 7.07 -1.44
N HIS A 103 13.32 7.83 -1.07
CA HIS A 103 12.30 7.38 -0.11
C HIS A 103 10.95 7.28 -0.80
N VAL A 104 10.17 6.32 -0.36
CA VAL A 104 8.79 6.18 -0.81
C VAL A 104 7.94 7.26 -0.15
N ARG A 105 7.06 7.86 -0.93
CA ARG A 105 6.05 8.78 -0.41
C ARG A 105 4.69 8.23 -0.75
N VAL A 106 3.82 8.17 0.25
CA VAL A 106 2.48 7.61 0.13
C VAL A 106 1.49 8.74 0.36
N SER A 107 0.52 8.88 -0.55
CA SER A 107 -0.57 9.82 -0.34
C SER A 107 -1.38 9.37 0.88
N SER A 108 -1.76 10.31 1.76
CA SER A 108 -2.59 9.99 2.91
C SER A 108 -4.07 9.92 2.57
N THR A 109 -4.41 10.16 1.30
CA THR A 109 -5.78 10.06 0.79
C THR A 109 -5.86 8.88 -0.16
N PRO A 110 -6.82 7.96 0.01
CA PRO A 110 -6.94 6.83 -0.92
C PRO A 110 -7.14 7.31 -2.35
N ALA A 111 -6.54 6.59 -3.29
CA ALA A 111 -6.75 6.85 -4.70
C ALA A 111 -8.19 6.52 -5.06
N ALA A 112 -8.76 7.28 -6.01
CA ALA A 112 -10.12 7.01 -6.46
C ALA A 112 -10.18 5.65 -7.14
N TRP A 113 -11.15 4.83 -6.74
CA TRP A 113 -11.34 3.53 -7.35
C TRP A 113 -11.87 3.71 -8.77
N ARG A 114 -11.32 2.95 -9.70
CA ARG A 114 -11.75 2.97 -11.09
C ARG A 114 -12.01 1.56 -11.56
N PRO A 115 -13.21 1.29 -12.06
CA PRO A 115 -13.49 -0.02 -12.65
C PRO A 115 -12.68 -0.18 -13.94
N LEU A 116 -12.30 -1.38 -14.23
CA LEU A 116 -11.57 -1.68 -15.46
C LEU A 116 -12.51 -1.76 -16.65
#